data_aada4f0fb910fe47ae577b8478d321cc
#
_entry.id   aada4f0fb910fe47ae577b8478d321cc
#
_cell.length_a   1.000
_cell.length_b   1.000
_cell.length_c   1.000
_cell.angle_alpha   90.00
_cell.angle_beta   90.00
_cell.angle_gamma   90.00
#
_symmetry.space_group_name_H-M   'P 1'
#
loop_
_entity.id
_entity.type
_entity.pdbx_description
1 polymer ?
#
loop_
_entity_poly.entity_id
_entity_poly.type
_entity_poly.pdbx_seq_one_letter_code
_entity_poly.pdbx_strand_id
1 'polypeptide(L)'
;ATWTEVDAVAAADGTYTAAGSNFAAEKNYAYKLVVEGADAGKVLTHQTAAGTQIPNGDMERWSKPTWWLPYGDGDVAFWLTGNEGGNMASATLTQPSTDVRPGSTGTQSAYLKSQKASVMGIGKFAAGNLFTGTFAMNGLDGIVTFGRDFTFTAKPKSLSFWMKNNEGNI
;
A
#
# COMPACT_ATOMS: atom_id res chain seq x y z
N ALA A 1 -24.02 24.56 -1.28
CA ALA A 1 -22.70 24.25 -0.72
C ALA A 1 -22.68 24.65 0.75
N THR A 2 -22.19 23.77 1.61
CA THR A 2 -22.02 24.09 3.05
C THR A 2 -20.60 24.66 3.20
N TRP A 3 -20.49 25.84 3.80
CA TRP A 3 -19.23 26.49 4.12
C TRP A 3 -18.83 26.13 5.56
N THR A 4 -17.56 25.87 5.77
CA THR A 4 -16.95 25.73 7.10
C THR A 4 -16.04 26.91 7.32
N GLU A 5 -16.23 27.65 8.40
CA GLU A 5 -15.40 28.76 8.80
C GLU A 5 -14.12 28.24 9.47
N VAL A 6 -13.01 28.85 9.14
CA VAL A 6 -11.69 28.57 9.71
C VAL A 6 -10.99 29.88 9.97
N ASP A 7 -10.54 30.10 11.20
CA ASP A 7 -9.82 31.29 11.58
C ASP A 7 -8.45 31.36 10.90
N ALA A 8 -8.12 32.56 10.41
CA ALA A 8 -6.81 32.85 9.84
C ALA A 8 -5.90 33.48 10.86
N VAL A 9 -4.65 33.04 10.91
CA VAL A 9 -3.60 33.58 11.78
C VAL A 9 -2.71 34.53 10.97
N ALA A 10 -2.55 35.74 11.44
CA ALA A 10 -1.67 36.73 10.83
C ALA A 10 -0.19 36.39 11.10
N ALA A 11 0.65 36.49 10.08
CA ALA A 11 2.10 36.45 10.20
C ALA A 11 2.71 37.87 10.23
N ALA A 12 3.95 37.98 10.72
CA ALA A 12 4.63 39.29 10.86
C ALA A 12 4.93 39.96 9.51
N ASP A 13 4.90 39.24 8.42
CA ASP A 13 5.12 39.73 7.05
C ASP A 13 3.83 40.24 6.38
N GLY A 14 2.72 40.30 7.11
CA GLY A 14 1.42 40.73 6.60
C GLY A 14 0.63 39.64 5.85
N THR A 15 1.12 38.39 5.82
CA THR A 15 0.37 37.25 5.29
C THR A 15 -0.55 36.67 6.35
N TYR A 16 -1.55 35.89 5.89
CA TYR A 16 -2.48 35.16 6.75
C TYR A 16 -2.46 33.68 6.38
N THR A 17 -2.42 32.84 7.39
CA THR A 17 -2.48 31.37 7.21
C THR A 17 -3.72 30.82 7.88
N ALA A 18 -4.51 30.05 7.13
CA ALA A 18 -5.62 29.28 7.66
C ALA A 18 -5.38 27.79 7.41
N ALA A 19 -5.51 26.97 8.46
CA ALA A 19 -5.32 25.53 8.36
C ALA A 19 -6.67 24.81 8.49
N GLY A 20 -7.12 24.24 7.41
CA GLY A 20 -8.26 23.33 7.42
C GLY A 20 -7.84 21.89 7.70
N SER A 21 -8.75 21.09 8.25
CA SER A 21 -8.55 19.66 8.50
C SER A 21 -9.55 18.82 7.69
N ASN A 22 -9.24 17.53 7.54
CA ASN A 22 -10.11 16.57 6.88
C ASN A 22 -10.35 16.76 5.36
N PHE A 23 -9.41 17.39 4.69
CA PHE A 23 -9.44 17.41 3.22
C PHE A 23 -9.19 16.02 2.66
N ALA A 24 -10.06 15.57 1.74
CA ALA A 24 -9.84 14.34 0.99
C ALA A 24 -8.84 14.61 -0.16
N ALA A 25 -8.06 13.59 -0.52
CA ALA A 25 -7.15 13.67 -1.67
C ALA A 25 -7.93 13.79 -2.99
N GLU A 26 -7.34 14.44 -3.98
CA GLU A 26 -7.87 14.60 -5.35
C GLU A 26 -9.28 15.20 -5.42
N LYS A 27 -9.60 16.09 -4.48
CA LYS A 27 -10.89 16.78 -4.43
C LYS A 27 -10.71 18.26 -4.64
N ASN A 28 -11.68 18.87 -5.35
CA ASN A 28 -11.76 20.30 -5.50
C ASN A 28 -12.45 20.91 -4.27
N TYR A 29 -11.80 21.85 -3.66
CA TYR A 29 -12.33 22.66 -2.58
C TYR A 29 -12.43 24.12 -3.05
N ALA A 30 -13.54 24.76 -2.69
CA ALA A 30 -13.71 26.17 -2.85
C ALA A 30 -13.44 26.89 -1.52
N TYR A 31 -12.79 28.04 -1.56
CA TYR A 31 -12.57 28.87 -0.39
C TYR A 31 -12.74 30.34 -0.73
N LYS A 32 -13.07 31.14 0.25
CA LYS A 32 -13.22 32.57 0.15
C LYS A 32 -12.74 33.24 1.44
N LEU A 33 -12.33 34.46 1.35
CA LEU A 33 -11.98 35.28 2.50
C LEU A 33 -13.22 36.03 3.00
N VAL A 34 -13.40 36.01 4.32
CA VAL A 34 -14.41 36.81 5.02
C VAL A 34 -13.66 37.72 5.98
N VAL A 35 -13.88 39.01 5.92
CA VAL A 35 -13.26 40.05 6.79
C VAL A 35 -14.36 40.73 7.54
N GLU A 36 -14.29 40.74 8.87
CA GLU A 36 -15.28 41.37 9.76
C GLU A 36 -16.74 40.95 9.44
N GLY A 37 -16.92 39.68 9.06
CA GLY A 37 -18.24 39.15 8.69
C GLY A 37 -18.71 39.51 7.27
N ALA A 38 -17.96 40.34 6.54
CA ALA A 38 -18.26 40.65 5.14
C ALA A 38 -17.49 39.76 4.18
N ASP A 39 -18.19 39.29 3.13
CA ASP A 39 -17.58 38.53 2.04
C ASP A 39 -16.58 39.42 1.27
N ALA A 40 -15.30 39.13 1.32
CA ALA A 40 -14.24 39.89 0.65
C ALA A 40 -14.13 39.59 -0.86
N GLY A 41 -15.10 38.89 -1.43
CA GLY A 41 -15.32 38.84 -2.88
C GLY A 41 -15.05 37.48 -3.52
N LYS A 42 -13.87 37.24 -4.09
CA LYS A 42 -13.66 36.13 -5.03
C LYS A 42 -13.61 34.75 -4.36
N VAL A 43 -14.43 33.83 -4.86
CA VAL A 43 -14.29 32.41 -4.55
C VAL A 43 -13.12 31.85 -5.35
N LEU A 44 -12.17 31.23 -4.68
CA LEU A 44 -11.04 30.53 -5.25
C LEU A 44 -11.25 29.01 -5.13
N THR A 45 -10.63 28.26 -6.00
CA THR A 45 -10.69 26.80 -5.96
C THR A 45 -9.29 26.21 -5.95
N HIS A 46 -9.13 25.12 -5.25
CA HIS A 46 -7.89 24.35 -5.20
C HIS A 46 -8.20 22.87 -5.21
N GLN A 47 -7.47 22.12 -6.00
CA GLN A 47 -7.52 20.67 -5.97
C GLN A 47 -6.43 20.14 -5.03
N THR A 48 -6.83 19.34 -4.05
CA THR A 48 -5.87 18.67 -3.17
C THR A 48 -5.04 17.66 -3.94
N ALA A 49 -3.79 17.50 -3.52
CA ALA A 49 -2.88 16.52 -4.10
C ALA A 49 -3.41 15.08 -3.97
N ALA A 50 -2.89 14.18 -4.79
CA ALA A 50 -3.13 12.75 -4.66
C ALA A 50 -2.66 12.25 -3.28
N GLY A 51 -3.39 11.32 -2.71
CA GLY A 51 -2.97 10.64 -1.49
C GLY A 51 -1.79 9.71 -1.75
N THR A 52 -0.98 9.49 -0.72
CA THR A 52 0.10 8.50 -0.77
C THR A 52 -0.49 7.11 -1.04
N GLN A 53 0.05 6.42 -2.04
CA GLN A 53 -0.34 5.06 -2.39
C GLN A 53 0.56 4.06 -1.67
N ILE A 54 0.03 2.88 -1.36
CA ILE A 54 0.82 1.77 -0.81
C ILE A 54 1.86 1.37 -1.86
N PRO A 55 3.17 1.29 -1.49
CA PRO A 55 4.20 0.87 -2.42
C PRO A 55 3.86 -0.48 -3.07
N ASN A 56 3.97 -0.56 -4.40
CA ASN A 56 3.60 -1.74 -5.19
C ASN A 56 2.24 -2.35 -4.83
N GLY A 57 1.24 -1.50 -4.52
CA GLY A 57 -0.12 -1.96 -4.20
C GLY A 57 -0.84 -2.62 -5.38
N ASP A 58 -0.38 -2.35 -6.58
CA ASP A 58 -0.85 -2.94 -7.86
C ASP A 58 -0.15 -4.25 -8.23
N MET A 59 0.89 -4.66 -7.48
CA MET A 59 1.69 -5.88 -7.70
C MET A 59 2.37 -5.96 -9.08
N GLU A 60 2.71 -4.84 -9.70
CA GLU A 60 3.37 -4.79 -11.01
C GLU A 60 4.90 -4.91 -10.93
N ARG A 61 5.49 -4.70 -9.76
CA ARG A 61 6.94 -4.65 -9.59
C ARG A 61 7.47 -5.83 -8.81
N TRP A 62 8.32 -6.62 -9.47
CA TRP A 62 8.92 -7.83 -8.90
C TRP A 62 10.40 -7.88 -9.24
N SER A 63 11.18 -8.49 -8.36
CA SER A 63 12.58 -8.85 -8.62
C SER A 63 12.85 -10.28 -8.20
N LYS A 64 13.94 -10.86 -8.70
CA LYS A 64 14.33 -12.25 -8.42
C LYS A 64 15.85 -12.39 -8.32
N PRO A 65 16.48 -11.85 -7.27
CA PRO A 65 17.92 -12.08 -7.07
C PRO A 65 18.24 -13.56 -6.81
N THR A 66 17.58 -14.19 -5.87
CA THR A 66 17.66 -15.63 -5.55
C THR A 66 16.25 -16.24 -5.52
N TRP A 67 15.31 -15.57 -4.89
CA TRP A 67 13.89 -15.90 -4.86
C TRP A 67 13.07 -14.69 -5.26
N TRP A 68 11.78 -14.90 -5.55
CA TRP A 68 10.88 -13.82 -5.92
C TRP A 68 10.63 -12.87 -4.74
N LEU A 69 10.80 -11.58 -5.00
CA LEU A 69 10.51 -10.46 -4.10
C LEU A 69 9.37 -9.62 -4.67
N PRO A 70 8.38 -9.23 -3.87
CA PRO A 70 7.23 -8.43 -4.32
C PRO A 70 7.54 -6.93 -4.36
N TYR A 71 8.69 -6.58 -4.92
CA TYR A 71 9.15 -5.23 -5.20
C TYR A 71 10.26 -5.27 -6.24
N GLY A 72 10.43 -4.19 -7.00
CA GLY A 72 11.50 -4.04 -8.00
C GLY A 72 12.84 -3.70 -7.37
N ASP A 73 13.92 -3.84 -8.15
CA ASP A 73 15.25 -3.47 -7.71
C ASP A 73 15.32 -1.97 -7.37
N GLY A 74 15.84 -1.66 -6.19
CA GLY A 74 15.91 -0.30 -5.67
C GLY A 74 14.62 0.25 -5.06
N ASP A 75 13.51 -0.50 -5.10
CA ASP A 75 12.26 -0.10 -4.46
C ASP A 75 12.27 -0.30 -2.94
N VAL A 76 11.33 0.35 -2.28
CA VAL A 76 11.06 0.09 -0.87
C VAL A 76 10.47 -1.31 -0.70
N ALA A 77 11.12 -2.15 0.09
CA ALA A 77 10.63 -3.49 0.44
C ALA A 77 9.43 -3.40 1.40
N PHE A 78 8.27 -2.95 0.91
CA PHE A 78 7.06 -2.80 1.71
C PHE A 78 6.35 -4.13 1.93
N TRP A 79 6.23 -4.93 0.87
CA TRP A 79 5.69 -6.29 0.92
C TRP A 79 6.79 -7.31 1.05
N LEU A 80 6.56 -8.36 1.83
CA LEU A 80 7.45 -9.51 1.98
C LEU A 80 6.68 -10.82 1.87
N THR A 81 7.44 -11.90 1.75
CA THR A 81 6.93 -13.26 1.58
C THR A 81 7.80 -14.25 2.33
N GLY A 82 7.32 -15.47 2.52
CA GLY A 82 8.10 -16.60 3.04
C GLY A 82 9.01 -17.29 2.01
N ASN A 83 9.24 -16.67 0.85
CA ASN A 83 10.04 -17.28 -0.23
C ASN A 83 11.47 -17.62 0.17
N GLU A 84 12.09 -16.86 1.09
CA GLU A 84 13.41 -17.18 1.63
C GLU A 84 13.42 -18.60 2.23
N GLY A 85 12.46 -18.87 3.12
CA GLY A 85 12.29 -20.20 3.70
C GLY A 85 11.89 -21.26 2.67
N GLY A 86 11.00 -20.92 1.76
CA GLY A 86 10.61 -21.79 0.65
C GLY A 86 11.79 -22.18 -0.24
N ASN A 87 12.69 -21.24 -0.53
CA ASN A 87 13.86 -21.47 -1.36
C ASN A 87 14.81 -22.53 -0.79
N MET A 88 14.92 -22.65 0.52
CA MET A 88 15.72 -23.70 1.18
C MET A 88 15.21 -25.11 0.80
N ALA A 89 13.95 -25.24 0.47
CA ALA A 89 13.30 -26.48 0.03
C ALA A 89 13.00 -26.49 -1.48
N SER A 90 13.62 -25.62 -2.25
CA SER A 90 13.37 -25.42 -3.69
C SER A 90 11.88 -25.16 -4.01
N ALA A 91 11.16 -24.54 -3.08
CA ALA A 91 9.75 -24.20 -3.19
C ALA A 91 9.54 -22.69 -3.39
N THR A 92 8.73 -22.33 -4.37
CA THR A 92 8.29 -20.93 -4.56
C THR A 92 6.87 -20.80 -4.00
N LEU A 93 6.71 -19.96 -2.99
CA LEU A 93 5.44 -19.77 -2.28
C LEU A 93 4.64 -18.58 -2.83
N THR A 94 5.33 -17.58 -3.34
CA THR A 94 4.71 -16.37 -3.87
C THR A 94 5.53 -15.86 -5.05
N GLN A 95 4.85 -15.56 -6.16
CA GLN A 95 5.50 -15.11 -7.40
C GLN A 95 4.56 -14.23 -8.22
N PRO A 96 5.05 -13.49 -9.21
CA PRO A 96 4.19 -12.79 -10.16
C PRO A 96 3.41 -13.77 -11.03
N SER A 97 2.22 -13.36 -11.44
CA SER A 97 1.35 -14.06 -12.38
C SER A 97 0.77 -13.09 -13.38
N THR A 98 0.53 -13.54 -14.60
CA THR A 98 -0.18 -12.80 -15.65
C THR A 98 -1.71 -12.97 -15.58
N ASP A 99 -2.21 -13.76 -14.63
CA ASP A 99 -3.66 -13.88 -14.39
C ASP A 99 -4.13 -12.65 -13.59
N VAL A 100 -4.52 -11.61 -14.29
CA VAL A 100 -4.92 -10.34 -13.71
C VAL A 100 -6.44 -10.18 -13.68
N ARG A 101 -6.91 -9.24 -12.89
CA ARG A 101 -8.34 -8.90 -12.83
C ARG A 101 -8.86 -8.50 -14.21
N PRO A 102 -10.01 -9.04 -14.66
CA PRO A 102 -10.65 -8.60 -15.90
C PRO A 102 -10.87 -7.08 -15.95
N GLY A 103 -10.45 -6.45 -17.04
CA GLY A 103 -10.53 -4.99 -17.21
C GLY A 103 -9.44 -4.20 -16.45
N SER A 104 -8.44 -4.87 -15.85
CA SER A 104 -7.26 -4.20 -15.32
C SER A 104 -6.39 -3.67 -16.47
N THR A 105 -5.72 -2.55 -16.23
CA THR A 105 -4.63 -2.06 -17.10
C THR A 105 -3.27 -2.64 -16.68
N GLY A 106 -3.19 -3.28 -15.51
CA GLY A 106 -2.02 -3.97 -15.02
C GLY A 106 -1.77 -5.27 -15.78
N THR A 107 -0.55 -5.76 -15.71
CA THR A 107 -0.06 -6.96 -16.42
C THR A 107 0.30 -8.09 -15.48
N GLN A 108 0.39 -7.80 -14.17
CA GLN A 108 0.79 -8.76 -13.15
C GLN A 108 -0.14 -8.75 -11.93
N SER A 109 -0.10 -9.84 -11.21
CA SER A 109 -0.76 -10.04 -9.92
C SER A 109 0.15 -10.88 -9.02
N ALA A 110 -0.16 -10.94 -7.73
CA ALA A 110 0.52 -11.84 -6.81
C ALA A 110 -0.15 -13.23 -6.82
N TYR A 111 0.61 -14.27 -7.17
CA TYR A 111 0.19 -15.66 -7.07
C TYR A 111 0.77 -16.30 -5.81
N LEU A 112 -0.09 -16.72 -4.90
CA LEU A 112 0.27 -17.36 -3.64
C LEU A 112 -0.05 -18.85 -3.73
N LYS A 113 0.94 -19.72 -3.49
CA LYS A 113 0.82 -21.17 -3.56
C LYS A 113 1.29 -21.83 -2.27
N SER A 114 0.37 -22.42 -1.55
CA SER A 114 0.68 -23.29 -0.41
C SER A 114 1.09 -24.66 -0.92
N GLN A 115 2.16 -25.22 -0.36
CA GLN A 115 2.66 -26.53 -0.77
C GLN A 115 3.47 -27.21 0.34
N LYS A 116 3.68 -28.52 0.22
CA LYS A 116 4.66 -29.21 1.06
C LYS A 116 6.06 -28.84 0.58
N ALA A 117 6.91 -28.45 1.52
CA ALA A 117 8.32 -28.17 1.32
C ALA A 117 9.14 -29.18 2.15
N SER A 118 10.21 -29.71 1.62
CA SER A 118 11.01 -30.72 2.32
C SER A 118 12.50 -30.36 2.23
N VAL A 119 13.16 -30.38 3.37
CA VAL A 119 14.60 -30.22 3.50
C VAL A 119 15.15 -31.44 4.22
N MET A 120 16.11 -32.14 3.62
CA MET A 120 16.74 -33.35 4.19
C MET A 120 15.73 -34.40 4.67
N GLY A 121 14.64 -34.61 3.96
CA GLY A 121 13.59 -35.55 4.32
C GLY A 121 12.59 -35.08 5.37
N ILE A 122 12.80 -33.92 5.97
CA ILE A 122 11.85 -33.31 6.90
C ILE A 122 10.90 -32.43 6.08
N GLY A 123 9.65 -32.88 5.93
CA GLY A 123 8.62 -32.14 5.20
C GLY A 123 7.80 -31.28 6.16
N LYS A 124 7.58 -30.01 5.78
CA LYS A 124 6.63 -29.12 6.43
C LYS A 124 5.68 -28.53 5.41
N PHE A 125 4.48 -28.20 5.83
CA PHE A 125 3.56 -27.38 5.03
C PHE A 125 4.01 -25.94 5.06
N ALA A 126 4.19 -25.34 3.89
CA ALA A 126 4.54 -23.95 3.72
C ALA A 126 3.40 -23.21 3.02
N ALA A 127 2.83 -22.23 3.70
CA ALA A 127 1.75 -21.42 3.16
C ALA A 127 2.29 -20.37 2.19
N GLY A 128 1.63 -20.21 1.04
CA GLY A 128 1.79 -19.02 0.20
C GLY A 128 1.31 -17.80 0.97
N ASN A 129 2.15 -16.77 1.05
CA ASN A 129 1.87 -15.60 1.87
C ASN A 129 2.42 -14.31 1.25
N LEU A 130 1.78 -13.22 1.59
CA LEU A 130 2.19 -11.86 1.26
C LEU A 130 1.80 -10.97 2.45
N PHE A 131 2.75 -10.26 3.02
CA PHE A 131 2.51 -9.46 4.22
C PHE A 131 3.41 -8.23 4.27
N THR A 132 3.10 -7.30 5.14
CA THR A 132 3.97 -6.19 5.50
C THR A 132 4.68 -6.51 6.80
N GLY A 133 6.00 -6.30 6.87
CA GLY A 133 6.76 -6.63 8.07
C GLY A 133 8.18 -7.07 7.77
N THR A 134 8.69 -8.01 8.55
CA THR A 134 9.99 -8.68 8.34
C THR A 134 9.84 -10.18 8.36
N PHE A 135 10.73 -10.87 7.66
CA PHE A 135 10.84 -12.33 7.64
C PHE A 135 12.27 -12.72 7.98
N ALA A 136 12.42 -13.73 8.80
CA ALA A 136 13.72 -14.31 9.13
C ALA A 136 13.59 -15.82 9.33
N MET A 137 14.63 -16.57 8.98
CA MET A 137 14.71 -17.99 9.27
C MET A 137 15.37 -18.24 10.63
N ASN A 138 14.78 -19.14 11.43
CA ASN A 138 15.38 -19.70 12.63
C ASN A 138 15.41 -21.21 12.50
N GLY A 139 16.52 -21.75 12.02
CA GLY A 139 16.60 -23.15 11.62
C GLY A 139 15.65 -23.43 10.42
N LEU A 140 14.67 -24.31 10.63
CA LEU A 140 13.63 -24.66 9.63
C LEU A 140 12.31 -23.90 9.84
N ASP A 141 12.26 -22.96 10.78
CA ASP A 141 11.07 -22.21 11.08
C ASP A 141 11.19 -20.77 10.55
N GLY A 142 10.18 -20.33 9.82
CA GLY A 142 10.06 -18.93 9.40
C GLY A 142 9.42 -18.09 10.49
N ILE A 143 10.08 -17.01 10.88
CA ILE A 143 9.57 -16.04 11.85
C ILE A 143 9.11 -14.81 11.09
N VAL A 144 7.86 -14.43 11.29
CA VAL A 144 7.27 -13.22 10.71
C VAL A 144 7.00 -12.22 11.83
N THR A 145 7.51 -11.00 11.66
CA THR A 145 7.11 -9.86 12.47
C THR A 145 6.26 -8.95 11.59
N PHE A 146 4.97 -8.82 11.92
CA PHE A 146 4.03 -8.04 11.13
C PHE A 146 4.16 -6.55 11.40
N GLY A 147 3.87 -5.78 10.35
CA GLY A 147 3.80 -4.33 10.38
C GLY A 147 5.03 -3.66 9.78
N ARG A 148 4.80 -2.60 9.03
CA ARG A 148 5.80 -1.65 8.54
C ARG A 148 5.27 -0.26 8.70
N ASP A 149 6.14 0.65 9.10
CA ASP A 149 5.79 2.06 9.15
C ASP A 149 5.51 2.57 7.74
N PHE A 150 4.37 3.20 7.60
CA PHE A 150 3.97 3.84 6.37
C PHE A 150 3.16 5.09 6.68
N THR A 151 3.64 6.24 6.21
CA THR A 151 2.97 7.51 6.43
C THR A 151 1.98 7.76 5.30
N PHE A 152 0.69 7.71 5.62
CA PHE A 152 -0.36 8.14 4.72
C PHE A 152 -0.49 9.67 4.76
N THR A 153 -0.54 10.30 3.58
CA THR A 153 -0.86 11.73 3.44
C THR A 153 -2.36 11.98 3.37
N ALA A 154 -3.16 10.93 3.21
CA ALA A 154 -4.61 10.95 3.27
C ALA A 154 -5.11 10.00 4.38
N LYS A 155 -6.38 10.18 4.81
CA LYS A 155 -7.03 9.27 5.75
C LYS A 155 -7.80 8.21 4.97
N PRO A 156 -7.25 7.00 4.74
CA PRO A 156 -7.95 5.96 4.01
C PRO A 156 -9.18 5.52 4.80
N LYS A 157 -10.31 5.34 4.09
CA LYS A 157 -11.58 4.87 4.68
C LYS A 157 -11.81 3.40 4.41
N SER A 158 -11.16 2.85 3.38
CA SER A 158 -11.33 1.47 2.97
C SER A 158 -10.06 0.94 2.32
N LEU A 159 -9.87 -0.36 2.40
CA LEU A 159 -8.93 -1.13 1.59
C LEU A 159 -9.76 -2.05 0.70
N SER A 160 -9.51 -2.03 -0.60
CA SER A 160 -10.15 -2.91 -1.56
C SER A 160 -9.09 -3.72 -2.29
N PHE A 161 -9.34 -5.00 -2.50
CA PHE A 161 -8.49 -5.87 -3.29
C PHE A 161 -9.34 -6.87 -4.06
N TRP A 162 -8.76 -7.40 -5.13
CA TRP A 162 -9.35 -8.48 -5.90
C TRP A 162 -8.61 -9.77 -5.61
N MET A 163 -9.37 -10.84 -5.41
CA MET A 163 -8.84 -12.15 -5.12
C MET A 163 -9.53 -13.18 -6.03
N LYS A 164 -8.73 -14.06 -6.62
CA LYS A 164 -9.19 -15.28 -7.27
C LYS A 164 -8.68 -16.45 -6.43
N ASN A 165 -9.59 -17.23 -5.91
CA ASN A 165 -9.26 -18.44 -5.16
C ASN A 165 -9.55 -19.66 -6.03
N ASN A 166 -8.58 -20.55 -6.14
CA ASN A 166 -8.85 -21.89 -6.64
C ASN A 166 -9.20 -22.74 -5.41
N GLU A 167 -10.46 -23.15 -5.31
CA GLU A 167 -10.87 -24.10 -4.28
C GLU A 167 -10.04 -25.37 -4.49
N GLY A 168 -8.96 -25.48 -3.74
CA GLY A 168 -8.22 -26.74 -3.64
C GLY A 168 -9.09 -27.73 -2.88
N ASN A 169 -9.32 -28.91 -3.42
CA ASN A 169 -9.78 -30.01 -2.62
C ASN A 169 -8.76 -30.25 -1.49
N ILE A 170 -9.20 -30.06 -0.26
CA ILE A 170 -8.44 -30.37 0.94
C ILE A 170 -8.42 -31.88 1.12
#